data_6a7c0aa431c0dc9e8933cdde55716caf
#
_entry.id   6a7c0aa431c0dc9e8933cdde55716caf
#
_cell.length_a   1.000
_cell.length_b   1.000
_cell.length_c   1.000
_cell.angle_alpha   90.00
_cell.angle_beta   90.00
_cell.angle_gamma   90.00
#
_symmetry.space_group_name_H-M   'P 1'
#
loop_
_entity.id
_entity.type
_entity.pdbx_description
1 polymer ?
#
loop_
_entity_poly.entity_id
_entity_poly.type
_entity_poly.pdbx_seq_one_letter_code
_entity_poly.pdbx_strand_id
1 'polypeptide(L)'
;MSVKTYRRGVILICAALCGALTASLNIWSIFQKPLMEAYGFSPQSVSFAYTIVIAMIGLSGPIGGWLQRKAPAHIIMTVAGIGFGLGWFLTGFASTIPVLYISFGLLVGVCDGICYNLALAIATRWYPDKRGFANGVALAIMAIYPLFTAPMGNMIIENFNVSIAFNIVGVFCIVGFIVLSRFLKMPAADFKPEGWNPPAESDTKRVKNYTSGQMLKTPFFWTLLLFFGTVACTGCVMLSTVSLVGQVQAGMDAATGALMVGIFAIANGRGRLGLGAISDKLGRFQTMFVAVAVTA
;
A
#
# COMPACT_ATOMS: atom_id res chain seq x y z
N MET A 1 -22.62 -4.82 24.92
CA MET A 1 -23.24 -4.88 23.58
C MET A 1 -22.43 -5.85 22.73
N SER A 2 -22.93 -7.06 22.46
CA SER A 2 -22.25 -8.01 21.58
C SER A 2 -22.20 -7.45 20.16
N VAL A 3 -21.02 -7.12 19.70
CA VAL A 3 -20.82 -6.71 18.30
C VAL A 3 -20.90 -7.97 17.45
N LYS A 4 -22.06 -8.20 16.83
CA LYS A 4 -22.34 -9.39 16.03
C LYS A 4 -21.18 -9.64 15.05
N THR A 5 -20.76 -10.89 14.97
CA THR A 5 -19.67 -11.40 14.11
C THR A 5 -19.78 -10.91 12.64
N TYR A 6 -20.99 -10.71 12.17
CA TYR A 6 -21.30 -10.14 10.84
C TYR A 6 -20.65 -8.76 10.58
N ARG A 7 -20.53 -7.89 11.60
CA ARG A 7 -19.90 -6.56 11.41
C ARG A 7 -18.37 -6.60 11.28
N ARG A 8 -17.69 -7.60 11.86
CA ARG A 8 -16.23 -7.74 11.76
C ARG A 8 -15.78 -7.99 10.33
N GLY A 9 -16.45 -8.93 9.64
CA GLY A 9 -16.13 -9.26 8.25
C GLY A 9 -16.33 -8.07 7.31
N VAL A 10 -17.45 -7.34 7.45
CA VAL A 10 -17.72 -6.14 6.65
C VAL A 10 -16.65 -5.07 6.86
N ILE A 11 -16.25 -4.82 8.11
CA ILE A 11 -15.21 -3.84 8.41
C ILE A 11 -13.86 -4.26 7.83
N LEU A 12 -13.51 -5.55 7.94
CA LEU A 12 -12.29 -6.09 7.35
C LEU A 12 -12.26 -5.89 5.82
N ILE A 13 -13.35 -6.26 5.13
CA ILE A 13 -13.44 -6.10 3.69
C ILE A 13 -13.39 -4.63 3.28
N CYS A 14 -14.13 -3.73 3.97
CA CYS A 14 -14.07 -2.31 3.68
C CYS A 14 -12.66 -1.71 3.93
N ALA A 15 -11.98 -2.13 5.01
CA ALA A 15 -10.61 -1.70 5.27
C ALA A 15 -9.64 -2.22 4.19
N ALA A 16 -9.80 -3.49 3.78
CA ALA A 16 -9.00 -4.08 2.71
C ALA A 16 -9.24 -3.40 1.35
N LEU A 17 -10.50 -3.04 1.05
CA LEU A 17 -10.83 -2.28 -0.17
C LEU A 17 -10.29 -0.85 -0.13
N CYS A 18 -10.31 -0.16 1.02
CA CYS A 18 -9.61 1.11 1.17
C CYS A 18 -8.10 0.96 0.91
N GLY A 19 -7.50 -0.11 1.44
CA GLY A 19 -6.11 -0.44 1.13
C GLY A 19 -5.89 -0.79 -0.35
N ALA A 20 -6.85 -1.44 -1.01
CA ALA A 20 -6.77 -1.71 -2.44
C ALA A 20 -6.77 -0.42 -3.28
N LEU A 21 -7.53 0.60 -2.88
CA LEU A 21 -7.47 1.91 -3.55
C LEU A 21 -6.07 2.53 -3.47
N THR A 22 -5.35 2.38 -2.35
CA THR A 22 -3.94 2.84 -2.27
C THR A 22 -3.03 2.04 -3.20
N ALA A 23 -3.35 0.77 -3.48
CA ALA A 23 -2.60 -0.05 -4.44
C ALA A 23 -2.67 0.46 -5.90
N SER A 24 -3.44 1.53 -6.20
CA SER A 24 -3.34 2.27 -7.46
C SER A 24 -1.91 2.76 -7.74
N LEU A 25 -1.07 2.94 -6.73
CA LEU A 25 0.35 3.22 -6.93
C LEU A 25 1.09 2.14 -7.72
N ASN A 26 0.66 0.88 -7.59
CA ASN A 26 1.32 -0.25 -8.24
C ASN A 26 1.09 -0.30 -9.77
N ILE A 27 0.16 0.51 -10.28
CA ILE A 27 -0.03 0.67 -11.74
C ILE A 27 0.73 1.88 -12.32
N TRP A 28 1.57 2.57 -11.54
CA TRP A 28 2.34 3.71 -12.00
C TRP A 28 3.14 3.45 -13.28
N SER A 29 3.67 2.24 -13.43
CA SER A 29 4.51 1.87 -14.57
C SER A 29 3.81 2.00 -15.93
N ILE A 30 2.48 1.86 -16.02
CA ILE A 30 1.74 2.02 -17.26
C ILE A 30 1.60 3.50 -17.69
N PHE A 31 1.71 4.43 -16.74
CA PHE A 31 1.59 5.86 -16.98
C PHE A 31 2.92 6.51 -17.42
N GLN A 32 4.07 5.88 -17.13
CA GLN A 32 5.39 6.49 -17.33
C GLN A 32 5.65 6.84 -18.79
N LYS A 33 5.50 5.87 -19.69
CA LYS A 33 5.77 6.08 -21.12
C LYS A 33 4.81 7.10 -21.73
N PRO A 34 3.47 7.01 -21.56
CA PRO A 34 2.55 8.04 -22.05
C PRO A 34 2.82 9.44 -21.50
N LEU A 35 3.29 9.54 -20.25
CA LEU A 35 3.64 10.82 -19.63
C LEU A 35 4.89 11.44 -20.28
N MET A 36 5.90 10.62 -20.56
CA MET A 36 7.11 11.06 -21.26
C MET A 36 6.79 11.50 -22.70
N GLU A 37 5.95 10.77 -23.40
CA GLU A 37 5.54 11.10 -24.79
C GLU A 37 4.67 12.36 -24.84
N ALA A 38 3.76 12.56 -23.87
CA ALA A 38 2.86 13.70 -23.87
C ALA A 38 3.55 15.03 -23.49
N TYR A 39 4.51 15.00 -22.57
CA TYR A 39 5.09 16.22 -21.97
C TYR A 39 6.61 16.34 -22.19
N GLY A 40 7.25 15.39 -22.84
CA GLY A 40 8.70 15.41 -23.08
C GLY A 40 9.53 15.23 -21.81
N PHE A 41 8.98 14.62 -20.76
CA PHE A 41 9.71 14.40 -19.51
C PHE A 41 10.78 13.35 -19.67
N SER A 42 11.92 13.53 -18.98
CA SER A 42 12.96 12.51 -18.96
C SER A 42 12.54 11.30 -18.13
N PRO A 43 12.99 10.08 -18.49
CA PRO A 43 12.72 8.86 -17.72
C PRO A 43 13.12 8.98 -16.26
N GLN A 44 14.24 9.67 -15.99
CA GLN A 44 14.75 9.90 -14.62
C GLN A 44 13.79 10.75 -13.80
N SER A 45 13.25 11.85 -14.39
CA SER A 45 12.32 12.73 -13.70
C SER A 45 11.00 12.03 -13.36
N VAL A 46 10.49 11.22 -14.28
CA VAL A 46 9.24 10.46 -14.07
C VAL A 46 9.43 9.37 -13.02
N SER A 47 10.56 8.66 -13.05
CA SER A 47 10.90 7.65 -12.04
C SER A 47 11.14 8.28 -10.67
N PHE A 48 11.74 9.48 -10.61
CA PHE A 48 11.97 10.20 -9.36
C PHE A 48 10.68 10.63 -8.67
N ALA A 49 9.61 10.91 -9.42
CA ALA A 49 8.28 11.15 -8.84
C ALA A 49 7.82 9.98 -7.96
N TYR A 50 8.01 8.74 -8.41
CA TYR A 50 7.69 7.55 -7.62
C TYR A 50 8.60 7.39 -6.39
N THR A 51 9.87 7.77 -6.51
CA THR A 51 10.82 7.79 -5.37
C THR A 51 10.33 8.72 -4.28
N ILE A 52 9.82 9.91 -4.64
CA ILE A 52 9.23 10.87 -3.68
C ILE A 52 8.01 10.23 -2.99
N VAL A 53 7.13 9.56 -3.76
CA VAL A 53 5.98 8.86 -3.19
C VAL A 53 6.41 7.88 -2.10
N ILE A 54 7.35 6.99 -2.41
CA ILE A 54 7.81 5.96 -1.45
C ILE A 54 8.44 6.59 -0.19
N ALA A 55 9.22 7.66 -0.36
CA ALA A 55 9.77 8.41 0.77
C ALA A 55 8.66 9.02 1.64
N MET A 56 7.64 9.61 1.01
CA MET A 56 6.52 10.23 1.73
C MET A 56 5.63 9.19 2.43
N ILE A 57 5.42 8.00 1.86
CA ILE A 57 4.75 6.87 2.52
C ILE A 57 5.46 6.53 3.83
N GLY A 58 6.78 6.41 3.80
CA GLY A 58 7.59 6.13 4.99
C GLY A 58 7.45 7.22 6.06
N LEU A 59 7.55 8.48 5.66
CA LEU A 59 7.47 9.63 6.57
C LEU A 59 6.05 9.86 7.13
N SER A 60 5.02 9.47 6.41
CA SER A 60 3.63 9.64 6.83
C SER A 60 3.15 8.61 7.86
N GLY A 61 3.87 7.48 8.02
CA GLY A 61 3.52 6.46 9.01
C GLY A 61 3.36 6.98 10.44
N PRO A 62 4.36 7.70 11.00
CA PRO A 62 4.25 8.35 12.30
C PRO A 62 3.11 9.38 12.39
N ILE A 63 2.87 10.13 11.30
CA ILE A 63 1.77 11.11 11.21
C ILE A 63 0.43 10.40 11.31
N GLY A 64 0.23 9.31 10.57
CA GLY A 64 -0.97 8.48 10.62
C GLY A 64 -1.23 7.91 12.03
N GLY A 65 -0.18 7.43 12.70
CA GLY A 65 -0.28 6.95 14.09
C GLY A 65 -0.66 8.04 15.10
N TRP A 66 -0.18 9.27 14.91
CA TRP A 66 -0.55 10.42 15.74
C TRP A 66 -1.99 10.86 15.48
N LEU A 67 -2.42 10.92 14.21
CA LEU A 67 -3.80 11.26 13.84
C LEU A 67 -4.82 10.29 14.44
N GLN A 68 -4.53 8.99 14.46
CA GLN A 68 -5.41 7.96 15.03
C GLN A 68 -5.70 8.14 16.52
N ARG A 69 -4.89 8.92 17.24
CA ARG A 69 -5.13 9.28 18.64
C ARG A 69 -6.02 10.52 18.80
N LYS A 70 -6.16 11.32 17.74
CA LYS A 70 -6.87 12.62 17.78
C LYS A 70 -8.23 12.61 17.08
N ALA A 71 -8.41 11.73 16.09
CA ALA A 71 -9.61 11.73 15.28
C ALA A 71 -10.13 10.30 15.01
N PRO A 72 -11.44 10.15 14.76
CA PRO A 72 -12.03 8.87 14.39
C PRO A 72 -11.48 8.34 13.07
N ALA A 73 -11.31 7.00 12.98
CA ALA A 73 -10.71 6.34 11.82
C ALA A 73 -11.40 6.67 10.48
N HIS A 74 -12.74 6.75 10.46
CA HIS A 74 -13.48 7.06 9.25
C HIS A 74 -13.19 8.50 8.75
N ILE A 75 -13.01 9.47 9.64
CA ILE A 75 -12.67 10.85 9.26
C ILE A 75 -11.26 10.89 8.68
N ILE A 76 -10.28 10.27 9.35
CA ILE A 76 -8.90 10.22 8.86
C ILE A 76 -8.85 9.55 7.49
N MET A 77 -9.54 8.40 7.32
CA MET A 77 -9.59 7.68 6.05
C MET A 77 -10.24 8.51 4.95
N THR A 78 -11.34 9.22 5.27
CA THR A 78 -12.02 10.09 4.29
C THR A 78 -11.11 11.22 3.85
N VAL A 79 -10.54 11.97 4.79
CA VAL A 79 -9.72 13.16 4.48
C VAL A 79 -8.46 12.77 3.73
N ALA A 80 -7.73 11.76 4.23
CA ALA A 80 -6.53 11.27 3.56
C ALA A 80 -6.86 10.62 2.20
N GLY A 81 -7.98 9.89 2.10
CA GLY A 81 -8.44 9.30 0.85
C GLY A 81 -8.85 10.32 -0.21
N ILE A 82 -9.52 11.42 0.20
CA ILE A 82 -9.79 12.56 -0.70
C ILE A 82 -8.46 13.18 -1.15
N GLY A 83 -7.51 13.41 -0.23
CA GLY A 83 -6.18 13.93 -0.57
C GLY A 83 -5.43 13.01 -1.53
N PHE A 84 -5.48 11.69 -1.34
CA PHE A 84 -4.92 10.70 -2.26
C PHE A 84 -5.51 10.82 -3.66
N GLY A 85 -6.84 10.80 -3.77
CA GLY A 85 -7.51 10.92 -5.07
C GLY A 85 -7.33 12.28 -5.73
N LEU A 86 -7.31 13.38 -4.94
CA LEU A 86 -6.96 14.71 -5.45
C LEU A 86 -5.53 14.76 -6.00
N GLY A 87 -4.58 14.09 -5.35
CA GLY A 87 -3.21 13.98 -5.86
C GLY A 87 -3.17 13.32 -7.24
N TRP A 88 -3.87 12.20 -7.42
CA TRP A 88 -4.03 11.55 -8.73
C TRP A 88 -4.73 12.47 -9.73
N PHE A 89 -5.82 13.09 -9.35
CA PHE A 89 -6.59 14.00 -10.22
C PHE A 89 -5.75 15.18 -10.70
N LEU A 90 -5.03 15.84 -9.79
CA LEU A 90 -4.17 16.98 -10.11
C LEU A 90 -2.97 16.58 -10.97
N THR A 91 -2.51 15.33 -10.87
CA THR A 91 -1.45 14.80 -11.73
C THR A 91 -1.87 14.78 -13.21
N GLY A 92 -3.17 14.64 -13.50
CA GLY A 92 -3.69 14.79 -14.87
C GLY A 92 -3.46 16.16 -15.49
N PHE A 93 -3.16 17.20 -14.71
CA PHE A 93 -2.84 18.55 -15.16
C PHE A 93 -1.35 18.88 -15.02
N ALA A 94 -0.51 17.90 -14.69
CA ALA A 94 0.92 18.10 -14.44
C ALA A 94 1.70 18.26 -15.77
N SER A 95 1.65 19.45 -16.35
CA SER A 95 2.44 19.82 -17.54
C SER A 95 3.91 20.14 -17.23
N THR A 96 4.30 20.20 -15.96
CA THR A 96 5.67 20.47 -15.50
C THR A 96 6.10 19.50 -14.40
N ILE A 97 7.42 19.24 -14.34
CA ILE A 97 7.99 18.32 -13.34
C ILE A 97 7.71 18.75 -11.89
N PRO A 98 7.80 20.03 -11.49
CA PRO A 98 7.45 20.42 -10.12
C PRO A 98 5.99 20.12 -9.76
N VAL A 99 5.04 20.31 -10.68
CA VAL A 99 3.62 19.98 -10.44
C VAL A 99 3.45 18.48 -10.27
N LEU A 100 4.14 17.67 -11.09
CA LEU A 100 4.16 16.21 -10.95
C LEU A 100 4.68 15.78 -9.57
N TYR A 101 5.77 16.38 -9.10
CA TYR A 101 6.37 16.04 -7.80
C TYR A 101 5.49 16.44 -6.61
N ILE A 102 4.79 17.57 -6.70
CA ILE A 102 3.89 18.03 -5.65
C ILE A 102 2.60 17.21 -5.66
N SER A 103 1.95 17.05 -6.82
CA SER A 103 0.67 16.33 -6.92
C SER A 103 0.83 14.84 -6.68
N PHE A 104 1.66 14.17 -7.46
CA PHE A 104 1.87 12.74 -7.34
C PHE A 104 2.86 12.39 -6.23
N GLY A 105 4.05 12.98 -6.24
CA GLY A 105 5.11 12.65 -5.30
C GLY A 105 4.70 12.90 -3.85
N LEU A 106 4.38 14.12 -3.52
CA LEU A 106 4.15 14.56 -2.14
C LEU A 106 2.72 14.27 -1.68
N LEU A 107 1.70 14.74 -2.40
CA LEU A 107 0.32 14.65 -1.94
C LEU A 107 -0.18 13.20 -1.94
N VAL A 108 0.00 12.48 -3.05
CA VAL A 108 -0.36 11.05 -3.11
C VAL A 108 0.44 10.26 -2.07
N GLY A 109 1.77 10.47 -1.97
CA GLY A 109 2.62 9.70 -1.08
C GLY A 109 2.27 9.85 0.40
N VAL A 110 2.03 11.08 0.88
CA VAL A 110 1.63 11.34 2.28
C VAL A 110 0.27 10.71 2.57
N CYS A 111 -0.70 10.91 1.69
CA CYS A 111 -2.05 10.39 1.88
C CYS A 111 -2.09 8.87 1.79
N ASP A 112 -1.32 8.27 0.88
CA ASP A 112 -1.19 6.82 0.76
C ASP A 112 -0.71 6.18 2.05
N GLY A 113 0.40 6.64 2.60
CA GLY A 113 0.95 6.06 3.81
C GLY A 113 0.00 6.18 5.02
N ILE A 114 -0.78 7.26 5.12
CA ILE A 114 -1.81 7.38 6.15
C ILE A 114 -2.93 6.35 5.92
N CYS A 115 -3.47 6.26 4.71
CA CYS A 115 -4.57 5.33 4.38
C CYS A 115 -4.14 3.87 4.51
N TYR A 116 -2.98 3.49 3.97
CA TYR A 116 -2.43 2.14 4.01
C TYR A 116 -2.24 1.65 5.45
N ASN A 117 -1.54 2.43 6.28
CA ASN A 117 -1.29 2.08 7.66
C ASN A 117 -2.58 2.01 8.48
N LEU A 118 -3.53 2.91 8.25
CA LEU A 118 -4.81 2.91 8.92
C LEU A 118 -5.67 1.70 8.55
N ALA A 119 -5.68 1.31 7.27
CA ALA A 119 -6.40 0.12 6.80
C ALA A 119 -5.91 -1.16 7.49
N LEU A 120 -4.58 -1.36 7.56
CA LEU A 120 -3.97 -2.49 8.26
C LEU A 120 -4.21 -2.44 9.77
N ALA A 121 -4.16 -1.26 10.39
CA ALA A 121 -4.44 -1.08 11.81
C ALA A 121 -5.89 -1.44 12.15
N ILE A 122 -6.86 -1.07 11.32
CA ILE A 122 -8.27 -1.43 11.50
C ILE A 122 -8.43 -2.95 11.40
N ALA A 123 -7.87 -3.56 10.33
CA ALA A 123 -7.94 -5.01 10.12
C ALA A 123 -7.42 -5.79 11.32
N THR A 124 -6.24 -5.45 11.83
CA THR A 124 -5.60 -6.16 12.95
C THR A 124 -6.29 -5.93 14.29
N ARG A 125 -6.84 -4.74 14.53
CA ARG A 125 -7.55 -4.43 15.79
C ARG A 125 -8.91 -5.12 15.90
N TRP A 126 -9.59 -5.36 14.78
CA TRP A 126 -10.83 -6.14 14.76
C TRP A 126 -10.62 -7.65 14.87
N TYR A 127 -9.41 -8.14 14.58
CA TYR A 127 -9.04 -9.55 14.64
C TYR A 127 -7.85 -9.80 15.57
N PRO A 128 -7.94 -9.47 16.86
CA PRO A 128 -6.86 -9.72 17.82
C PRO A 128 -6.59 -11.22 18.01
N ASP A 129 -7.59 -12.05 17.74
CA ASP A 129 -7.57 -13.52 17.73
C ASP A 129 -6.87 -14.12 16.50
N LYS A 130 -6.92 -13.43 15.35
CA LYS A 130 -6.42 -13.91 14.05
C LYS A 130 -5.75 -12.77 13.26
N ARG A 131 -4.77 -12.11 13.86
CA ARG A 131 -4.08 -10.95 13.26
C ARG A 131 -3.42 -11.28 11.92
N GLY A 132 -2.80 -12.45 11.81
CA GLY A 132 -2.17 -12.93 10.57
C GLY A 132 -3.20 -13.11 9.45
N PHE A 133 -4.34 -13.72 9.75
CA PHE A 133 -5.43 -13.87 8.79
C PHE A 133 -5.96 -12.51 8.30
N ALA A 134 -6.23 -11.58 9.21
CA ALA A 134 -6.76 -10.26 8.84
C ALA A 134 -5.78 -9.47 7.95
N ASN A 135 -4.49 -9.47 8.30
CA ASN A 135 -3.45 -8.87 7.46
C ASN A 135 -3.32 -9.60 6.12
N GLY A 136 -3.36 -10.93 6.12
CA GLY A 136 -3.29 -11.74 4.92
C GLY A 136 -4.41 -11.39 3.93
N VAL A 137 -5.66 -11.30 4.40
CA VAL A 137 -6.82 -10.91 3.58
C VAL A 137 -6.65 -9.49 3.04
N ALA A 138 -6.29 -8.53 3.90
CA ALA A 138 -6.10 -7.15 3.47
C ALA A 138 -5.01 -7.04 2.39
N LEU A 139 -3.84 -7.63 2.62
CA LEU A 139 -2.72 -7.60 1.69
C LEU A 139 -2.99 -8.38 0.40
N ALA A 140 -3.76 -9.47 0.44
CA ALA A 140 -4.16 -10.22 -0.75
C ALA A 140 -5.08 -9.39 -1.66
N ILE A 141 -6.08 -8.70 -1.09
CA ILE A 141 -6.97 -7.81 -1.84
C ILE A 141 -6.17 -6.66 -2.48
N MET A 142 -5.24 -6.05 -1.74
CA MET A 142 -4.34 -5.02 -2.27
C MET A 142 -3.46 -5.55 -3.41
N ALA A 143 -2.94 -6.78 -3.29
CA ALA A 143 -2.07 -7.38 -4.30
C ALA A 143 -2.81 -7.74 -5.60
N ILE A 144 -4.07 -8.12 -5.51
CA ILE A 144 -4.88 -8.49 -6.68
C ILE A 144 -5.39 -7.25 -7.43
N TYR A 145 -5.52 -6.11 -6.78
CA TYR A 145 -6.08 -4.88 -7.36
C TYR A 145 -5.42 -4.45 -8.70
N PRO A 146 -4.08 -4.43 -8.84
CA PRO A 146 -3.43 -4.05 -10.10
C PRO A 146 -3.73 -4.99 -11.27
N LEU A 147 -4.08 -6.26 -11.01
CA LEU A 147 -4.44 -7.23 -12.05
C LEU A 147 -5.62 -6.74 -12.90
N PHE A 148 -6.58 -6.07 -12.27
CA PHE A 148 -7.76 -5.53 -12.94
C PHE A 148 -7.55 -4.09 -13.38
N THR A 149 -6.90 -3.29 -12.55
CA THR A 149 -6.81 -1.85 -12.79
C THR A 149 -5.72 -1.46 -13.77
N ALA A 150 -4.66 -2.26 -13.96
CA ALA A 150 -3.64 -1.96 -14.96
C ALA A 150 -4.17 -2.09 -16.41
N PRO A 151 -4.84 -3.18 -16.81
CA PRO A 151 -5.46 -3.26 -18.13
C PRO A 151 -6.52 -2.17 -18.36
N MET A 152 -7.37 -1.89 -17.34
CA MET A 152 -8.36 -0.81 -17.43
C MET A 152 -7.71 0.56 -17.62
N GLY A 153 -6.65 0.85 -16.85
CA GLY A 153 -5.88 2.07 -16.99
C GLY A 153 -5.27 2.24 -18.38
N ASN A 154 -4.70 1.16 -18.91
CA ASN A 154 -4.15 1.15 -20.27
C ASN A 154 -5.23 1.42 -21.32
N MET A 155 -6.39 0.77 -21.24
CA MET A 155 -7.52 1.02 -22.13
C MET A 155 -7.97 2.50 -22.12
N ILE A 156 -7.98 3.13 -20.94
CA ILE A 156 -8.34 4.55 -20.82
C ILE A 156 -7.28 5.43 -21.48
N ILE A 157 -6.00 5.12 -21.29
CA ILE A 157 -4.89 5.86 -21.90
C ILE A 157 -4.96 5.77 -23.44
N GLU A 158 -5.19 4.58 -23.98
CA GLU A 158 -5.27 4.35 -25.44
C GLU A 158 -6.49 5.03 -26.08
N ASN A 159 -7.65 4.99 -25.43
CA ASN A 159 -8.87 5.56 -26.01
C ASN A 159 -9.01 7.07 -25.81
N PHE A 160 -8.35 7.64 -24.82
CA PHE A 160 -8.44 9.08 -24.50
C PHE A 160 -7.05 9.72 -24.46
N ASN A 161 -6.45 9.77 -23.29
CA ASN A 161 -5.06 10.22 -23.06
C ASN A 161 -4.65 9.96 -21.60
N VAL A 162 -3.36 10.16 -21.31
CA VAL A 162 -2.79 9.96 -19.97
C VAL A 162 -3.40 10.89 -18.91
N SER A 163 -3.71 12.13 -19.26
CA SER A 163 -4.30 13.13 -18.35
C SER A 163 -5.69 12.71 -17.87
N ILE A 164 -6.55 12.29 -18.81
CA ILE A 164 -7.90 11.80 -18.52
C ILE A 164 -7.82 10.53 -17.66
N ALA A 165 -6.86 9.64 -17.93
CA ALA A 165 -6.68 8.45 -17.13
C ALA A 165 -6.33 8.78 -15.66
N PHE A 166 -5.44 9.75 -15.42
CA PHE A 166 -5.17 10.25 -14.06
C PHE A 166 -6.41 10.83 -13.38
N ASN A 167 -7.19 11.64 -14.10
CA ASN A 167 -8.41 12.24 -13.56
C ASN A 167 -9.45 11.17 -13.18
N ILE A 168 -9.65 10.15 -14.02
CA ILE A 168 -10.58 9.05 -13.75
C ILE A 168 -10.13 8.25 -12.53
N VAL A 169 -8.86 7.88 -12.42
CA VAL A 169 -8.31 7.19 -11.25
C VAL A 169 -8.50 8.04 -9.99
N GLY A 170 -8.23 9.35 -10.07
CA GLY A 170 -8.41 10.29 -8.98
C GLY A 170 -9.85 10.34 -8.47
N VAL A 171 -10.82 10.54 -9.37
CA VAL A 171 -12.24 10.57 -9.03
C VAL A 171 -12.72 9.23 -8.46
N PHE A 172 -12.33 8.14 -9.08
CA PHE A 172 -12.64 6.79 -8.61
C PHE A 172 -12.14 6.56 -7.17
N CYS A 173 -10.92 6.97 -6.87
CA CYS A 173 -10.37 6.87 -5.52
C CYS A 173 -11.13 7.76 -4.53
N ILE A 174 -11.43 9.02 -4.88
CA ILE A 174 -12.20 9.93 -4.01
C ILE A 174 -13.55 9.31 -3.64
N VAL A 175 -14.32 8.89 -4.64
CA VAL A 175 -15.64 8.27 -4.42
C VAL A 175 -15.51 6.99 -3.60
N GLY A 176 -14.56 6.12 -3.94
CA GLY A 176 -14.31 4.88 -3.22
C GLY A 176 -13.98 5.11 -1.75
N PHE A 177 -13.07 6.04 -1.44
CA PHE A 177 -12.73 6.36 -0.05
C PHE A 177 -13.90 6.98 0.72
N ILE A 178 -14.66 7.89 0.12
CA ILE A 178 -15.85 8.49 0.77
C ILE A 178 -16.87 7.41 1.13
N VAL A 179 -17.16 6.49 0.21
CA VAL A 179 -18.15 5.42 0.43
C VAL A 179 -17.65 4.41 1.45
N LEU A 180 -16.44 3.86 1.25
CA LEU A 180 -15.92 2.77 2.07
C LEU A 180 -15.59 3.22 3.50
N SER A 181 -15.08 4.44 3.68
CA SER A 181 -14.73 4.97 5.00
C SER A 181 -15.92 5.06 5.96
N ARG A 182 -17.15 5.21 5.45
CA ARG A 182 -18.37 5.24 6.28
C ARG A 182 -18.59 3.97 7.10
N PHE A 183 -18.07 2.85 6.61
CA PHE A 183 -18.16 1.56 7.28
C PHE A 183 -17.01 1.32 8.27
N LEU A 184 -15.98 2.16 8.25
CA LEU A 184 -14.79 1.98 9.08
C LEU A 184 -15.01 2.54 10.48
N LYS A 185 -14.86 1.67 11.47
CA LYS A 185 -14.88 2.01 12.89
C LYS A 185 -13.73 1.30 13.58
N MET A 186 -13.10 1.98 14.54
CA MET A 186 -12.18 1.29 15.46
C MET A 186 -12.98 0.51 16.50
N PRO A 187 -12.53 -0.68 16.88
CA PRO A 187 -13.11 -1.38 18.03
C PRO A 187 -12.84 -0.60 19.32
N ALA A 188 -13.66 -0.83 20.34
CA ALA A 188 -13.42 -0.31 21.68
C ALA A 188 -12.08 -0.87 22.24
N ALA A 189 -11.45 -0.14 23.16
CA ALA A 189 -10.14 -0.53 23.69
C ALA A 189 -10.18 -1.89 24.42
N ASP A 190 -11.33 -2.24 24.99
CA ASP A 190 -11.62 -3.47 25.71
C ASP A 190 -12.25 -4.57 24.83
N PHE A 191 -12.31 -4.33 23.52
CA PHE A 191 -12.93 -5.28 22.58
C PHE A 191 -12.25 -6.64 22.60
N LYS A 192 -13.04 -7.66 22.92
CA LYS A 192 -12.64 -9.08 22.87
C LYS A 192 -13.65 -9.84 22.00
N PRO A 193 -13.17 -10.63 21.04
CA PRO A 193 -14.05 -11.56 20.30
C PRO A 193 -14.67 -12.59 21.22
N GLU A 194 -15.88 -13.02 20.91
CA GLU A 194 -16.55 -14.10 21.65
C GLU A 194 -15.70 -15.38 21.63
N GLY A 195 -15.50 -15.99 22.80
CA GLY A 195 -14.73 -17.23 22.96
C GLY A 195 -13.21 -17.06 22.91
N TRP A 196 -12.68 -15.84 22.77
CA TRP A 196 -11.24 -15.58 22.80
C TRP A 196 -10.82 -14.91 24.11
N ASN A 197 -9.96 -15.59 24.86
CA ASN A 197 -9.25 -14.98 25.97
C ASN A 197 -7.84 -14.63 25.51
N PRO A 198 -7.35 -13.41 25.79
CA PRO A 198 -5.95 -13.09 25.54
C PRO A 198 -5.11 -14.15 26.27
N PRO A 199 -4.00 -14.64 25.66
CA PRO A 199 -3.06 -15.50 26.35
C PRO A 199 -2.74 -14.86 27.70
N ALA A 200 -2.85 -15.64 28.79
CA ALA A 200 -2.38 -15.19 30.07
C ALA A 200 -0.97 -14.64 29.85
N GLU A 201 -0.61 -13.54 30.53
CA GLU A 201 0.77 -13.07 30.57
C GLU A 201 1.62 -14.23 31.11
N SER A 202 1.95 -15.16 30.20
CA SER A 202 2.87 -16.22 30.51
C SER A 202 4.21 -15.56 30.72
N ASP A 203 5.00 -16.09 31.64
CA ASP A 203 6.37 -15.73 32.01
C ASP A 203 7.38 -15.67 30.84
N THR A 204 6.93 -15.43 29.62
CA THR A 204 7.76 -15.08 28.50
C THR A 204 8.41 -13.74 28.77
N LYS A 205 9.63 -13.83 29.32
CA LYS A 205 10.67 -12.81 29.43
C LYS A 205 10.11 -11.42 29.14
N ARG A 206 9.96 -10.58 30.19
CA ARG A 206 9.50 -9.19 30.12
C ARG A 206 9.91 -8.56 28.81
N VAL A 207 8.98 -8.48 27.86
CA VAL A 207 9.24 -7.81 26.57
C VAL A 207 9.53 -6.36 26.94
N LYS A 208 10.78 -5.98 26.81
CA LYS A 208 11.21 -4.62 27.14
C LYS A 208 10.57 -3.69 26.13
N ASN A 209 9.57 -2.94 26.55
CA ASN A 209 8.94 -1.93 25.71
C ASN A 209 9.89 -0.75 25.54
N TYR A 210 10.34 -0.52 24.32
CA TYR A 210 11.16 0.61 23.96
C TYR A 210 10.30 1.79 23.53
N THR A 211 10.63 3.00 24.00
CA THR A 211 10.13 4.22 23.38
C THR A 211 10.80 4.39 22.00
N SER A 212 10.18 5.19 21.10
CA SER A 212 10.75 5.42 19.77
C SER A 212 12.21 5.91 19.82
N GLY A 213 12.52 6.82 20.76
CA GLY A 213 13.89 7.32 20.95
C GLY A 213 14.87 6.27 21.48
N GLN A 214 14.41 5.33 22.33
CA GLN A 214 15.24 4.22 22.81
C GLN A 214 15.48 3.20 21.69
N MET A 215 14.46 2.93 20.86
CA MET A 215 14.56 2.01 19.72
C MET A 215 15.60 2.49 18.70
N LEU A 216 15.61 3.79 18.37
CA LEU A 216 16.59 4.40 17.46
C LEU A 216 18.05 4.28 17.96
N LYS A 217 18.26 4.10 19.27
CA LYS A 217 19.60 3.89 19.85
C LYS A 217 20.07 2.44 19.81
N THR A 218 19.22 1.49 19.38
CA THR A 218 19.60 0.07 19.31
C THR A 218 20.19 -0.27 17.95
N PRO A 219 21.35 -0.97 17.89
CA PRO A 219 21.93 -1.40 16.61
C PRO A 219 21.00 -2.37 15.88
N PHE A 220 20.21 -3.17 16.60
CA PHE A 220 19.25 -4.09 16.04
C PHE A 220 18.19 -3.39 15.17
N PHE A 221 17.73 -2.19 15.55
CA PHE A 221 16.81 -1.40 14.74
C PHE A 221 17.42 -1.05 13.38
N TRP A 222 18.65 -0.57 13.37
CA TRP A 222 19.33 -0.17 12.13
C TRP A 222 19.63 -1.36 11.22
N THR A 223 20.01 -2.50 11.80
CA THR A 223 20.21 -3.74 11.04
C THR A 223 18.93 -4.19 10.37
N LEU A 224 17.80 -4.19 11.09
CA LEU A 224 16.49 -4.53 10.52
C LEU A 224 16.06 -3.51 9.45
N LEU A 225 16.28 -2.22 9.70
CA LEU A 225 15.95 -1.16 8.75
C LEU A 225 16.71 -1.31 7.44
N LEU A 226 18.03 -1.53 7.50
CA LEU A 226 18.88 -1.75 6.32
C LEU A 226 18.46 -3.01 5.57
N PHE A 227 18.28 -4.12 6.29
CA PHE A 227 17.83 -5.38 5.71
C PHE A 227 16.48 -5.24 4.99
N PHE A 228 15.48 -4.71 5.67
CA PHE A 228 14.15 -4.49 5.10
C PHE A 228 14.18 -3.51 3.93
N GLY A 229 14.96 -2.42 4.08
CA GLY A 229 15.15 -1.43 3.03
C GLY A 229 15.71 -2.03 1.75
N THR A 230 16.78 -2.84 1.85
CA THR A 230 17.41 -3.49 0.70
C THR A 230 16.43 -4.42 -0.05
N VAL A 231 15.71 -5.27 0.68
CA VAL A 231 14.73 -6.19 0.08
C VAL A 231 13.54 -5.44 -0.52
N ALA A 232 13.06 -4.40 0.17
CA ALA A 232 11.94 -3.59 -0.30
C ALA A 232 12.29 -2.78 -1.55
N CYS A 233 13.52 -2.26 -1.66
CA CYS A 233 13.98 -1.51 -2.83
C CYS A 233 13.82 -2.33 -4.12
N THR A 234 14.23 -3.60 -4.14
CA THR A 234 14.11 -4.47 -5.32
C THR A 234 12.65 -4.59 -5.77
N GLY A 235 11.73 -4.83 -4.83
CA GLY A 235 10.30 -4.90 -5.13
C GLY A 235 9.71 -3.58 -5.64
N CYS A 236 10.11 -2.46 -5.04
CA CYS A 236 9.64 -1.14 -5.45
C CYS A 236 10.13 -0.74 -6.84
N VAL A 237 11.39 -1.03 -7.17
CA VAL A 237 11.94 -0.78 -8.52
C VAL A 237 11.15 -1.59 -9.55
N MET A 238 10.92 -2.88 -9.32
CA MET A 238 10.13 -3.72 -10.24
C MET A 238 8.70 -3.21 -10.38
N LEU A 239 8.01 -2.90 -9.29
CA LEU A 239 6.65 -2.35 -9.34
C LEU A 239 6.56 -1.05 -10.12
N SER A 240 7.57 -0.18 -9.98
CA SER A 240 7.56 1.12 -10.63
C SER A 240 7.90 1.07 -12.12
N THR A 241 8.59 0.04 -12.61
CA THR A 241 9.17 0.05 -13.95
C THR A 241 8.79 -1.16 -14.83
N VAL A 242 8.12 -2.19 -14.29
CA VAL A 242 7.89 -3.46 -15.01
C VAL A 242 7.24 -3.28 -16.39
N SER A 243 6.22 -2.42 -16.53
CA SER A 243 5.57 -2.16 -17.80
C SER A 243 6.48 -1.38 -18.73
N LEU A 244 7.21 -0.38 -18.21
CA LEU A 244 8.14 0.43 -19.01
C LEU A 244 9.29 -0.41 -19.56
N VAL A 245 9.88 -1.25 -18.72
CA VAL A 245 10.96 -2.18 -19.15
C VAL A 245 10.46 -3.14 -20.22
N GLY A 246 9.27 -3.71 -20.07
CA GLY A 246 8.65 -4.57 -21.08
C GLY A 246 8.49 -3.86 -22.42
N GLN A 247 8.00 -2.62 -22.42
CA GLN A 247 7.78 -1.85 -23.64
C GLN A 247 9.08 -1.34 -24.30
N VAL A 248 10.04 -0.84 -23.50
CA VAL A 248 11.24 -0.19 -24.03
C VAL A 248 12.35 -1.18 -24.35
N GLN A 249 12.59 -2.18 -23.47
CA GLN A 249 13.69 -3.13 -23.63
C GLN A 249 13.29 -4.39 -24.40
N ALA A 250 12.06 -4.90 -24.16
CA ALA A 250 11.57 -6.12 -24.80
C ALA A 250 10.66 -5.87 -26.01
N GLY A 251 10.40 -4.60 -26.38
CA GLY A 251 9.59 -4.23 -27.54
C GLY A 251 8.11 -4.66 -27.45
N MET A 252 7.60 -4.89 -26.24
CA MET A 252 6.22 -5.30 -26.03
C MET A 252 5.24 -4.14 -26.31
N ASP A 253 4.04 -4.46 -26.74
CA ASP A 253 2.96 -3.50 -26.85
C ASP A 253 2.45 -3.07 -25.45
N ALA A 254 1.70 -1.96 -25.41
CA ALA A 254 1.21 -1.37 -24.16
C ALA A 254 0.27 -2.31 -23.40
N ALA A 255 -0.57 -3.09 -24.11
CA ALA A 255 -1.49 -4.06 -23.51
C ALA A 255 -0.73 -5.18 -22.81
N THR A 256 0.30 -5.74 -23.45
CA THR A 256 1.18 -6.77 -22.85
C THR A 256 1.95 -6.19 -21.66
N GLY A 257 2.44 -4.95 -21.75
CA GLY A 257 3.06 -4.24 -20.63
C GLY A 257 2.15 -4.09 -19.42
N ALA A 258 0.86 -3.79 -19.64
CA ALA A 258 -0.14 -3.71 -18.57
C ALA A 258 -0.45 -5.09 -17.97
N LEU A 259 -0.51 -6.16 -18.78
CA LEU A 259 -0.66 -7.53 -18.29
C LEU A 259 0.51 -7.98 -17.41
N MET A 260 1.74 -7.59 -17.73
CA MET A 260 2.92 -7.87 -16.90
C MET A 260 2.76 -7.32 -15.48
N VAL A 261 2.18 -6.13 -15.32
CA VAL A 261 1.86 -5.56 -13.99
C VAL A 261 0.93 -6.48 -13.22
N GLY A 262 -0.10 -7.03 -13.88
CA GLY A 262 -1.04 -7.98 -13.29
C GLY A 262 -0.38 -9.29 -12.87
N ILE A 263 0.46 -9.87 -13.73
CA ILE A 263 1.22 -11.11 -13.45
C ILE A 263 2.16 -10.88 -12.25
N PHE A 264 2.87 -9.76 -12.23
CA PHE A 264 3.75 -9.39 -11.11
C PHE A 264 2.95 -9.23 -9.81
N ALA A 265 1.75 -8.65 -9.88
CA ALA A 265 0.86 -8.51 -8.72
C ALA A 265 0.44 -9.88 -8.15
N ILE A 266 0.11 -10.87 -9.00
CA ILE A 266 -0.20 -12.25 -8.59
C ILE A 266 1.02 -12.89 -7.92
N ALA A 267 2.19 -12.77 -8.51
CA ALA A 267 3.43 -13.33 -7.95
C ALA A 267 3.75 -12.70 -6.57
N ASN A 268 3.59 -11.38 -6.44
CA ASN A 268 3.76 -10.65 -5.18
C ASN A 268 2.76 -11.13 -4.11
N GLY A 269 1.48 -11.28 -4.47
CA GLY A 269 0.45 -11.79 -3.57
C GLY A 269 0.73 -13.22 -3.09
N ARG A 270 1.11 -14.12 -4.00
CA ARG A 270 1.50 -15.50 -3.66
C ARG A 270 2.75 -15.54 -2.77
N GLY A 271 3.74 -14.70 -3.06
CA GLY A 271 4.95 -14.56 -2.24
C GLY A 271 4.62 -14.16 -0.80
N ARG A 272 3.74 -13.18 -0.60
CA ARG A 272 3.30 -12.74 0.73
C ARG A 272 2.59 -13.85 1.52
N LEU A 273 1.69 -14.59 0.88
CA LEU A 273 0.99 -15.70 1.50
C LEU A 273 1.94 -16.88 1.78
N GLY A 274 2.78 -17.25 0.80
CA GLY A 274 3.72 -18.36 0.93
C GLY A 274 4.78 -18.12 2.00
N LEU A 275 5.44 -16.95 1.99
CA LEU A 275 6.43 -16.59 3.01
C LEU A 275 5.79 -16.43 4.39
N GLY A 276 4.54 -15.96 4.46
CA GLY A 276 3.77 -15.91 5.71
C GLY A 276 3.60 -17.32 6.31
N ALA A 277 3.13 -18.27 5.51
CA ALA A 277 2.94 -19.66 5.94
C ALA A 277 4.28 -20.37 6.29
N ILE A 278 5.34 -20.06 5.54
CA ILE A 278 6.69 -20.57 5.82
C ILE A 278 7.21 -19.98 7.14
N SER A 279 6.97 -18.70 7.39
CA SER A 279 7.38 -18.01 8.62
C SER A 279 6.75 -18.60 9.88
N ASP A 280 5.52 -19.08 9.77
CA ASP A 280 4.83 -19.74 10.89
C ASP A 280 5.44 -21.11 11.23
N LYS A 281 6.07 -21.79 10.23
CA LYS A 281 6.68 -23.11 10.40
C LYS A 281 8.18 -23.07 10.72
N LEU A 282 8.93 -22.26 9.97
CA LEU A 282 10.40 -22.18 10.09
C LEU A 282 10.86 -21.13 11.09
N GLY A 283 9.96 -20.21 11.50
CA GLY A 283 10.32 -19.05 12.30
C GLY A 283 10.77 -17.84 11.47
N ARG A 284 10.67 -16.66 12.09
CA ARG A 284 10.82 -15.38 11.38
C ARG A 284 12.21 -15.17 10.77
N PHE A 285 13.27 -15.49 11.51
CA PHE A 285 14.66 -15.27 11.04
C PHE A 285 15.03 -16.15 9.86
N GLN A 286 14.69 -17.44 9.90
CA GLN A 286 14.99 -18.37 8.81
C GLN A 286 14.24 -17.99 7.53
N THR A 287 12.96 -17.56 7.67
CA THR A 287 12.18 -17.07 6.54
C THR A 287 12.77 -15.82 5.91
N MET A 288 13.35 -14.92 6.70
CA MET A 288 14.07 -13.74 6.19
C MET A 288 15.26 -14.14 5.33
N PHE A 289 16.05 -15.14 5.75
CA PHE A 289 17.17 -15.67 4.94
C PHE A 289 16.69 -16.30 3.64
N VAL A 290 15.61 -17.09 3.69
CA VAL A 290 15.01 -17.68 2.48
C VAL A 290 14.54 -16.58 1.52
N ALA A 291 13.88 -15.54 2.03
CA ALA A 291 13.42 -14.42 1.20
C ALA A 291 14.58 -13.71 0.49
N VAL A 292 15.69 -13.46 1.19
CA VAL A 292 16.89 -12.86 0.58
C VAL A 292 17.50 -13.77 -0.45
N ALA A 293 17.66 -15.06 -0.15
CA ALA A 293 18.27 -16.02 -1.09
C ALA A 293 17.46 -16.17 -2.39
N VAL A 294 16.15 -15.95 -2.34
CA VAL A 294 15.28 -15.99 -3.53
C VAL A 294 15.34 -14.66 -4.31
N THR A 295 15.72 -13.54 -3.65
CA THR A 295 15.76 -12.20 -4.28
C THR A 295 17.14 -11.86 -4.84
N ALA A 296 18.20 -12.54 -4.39
CA ALA A 296 19.58 -12.35 -4.85
C ALA A 296 19.85 -13.13 -6.13
#